data_9e990ec76f6e3b34449d8e5a6494db52
#
_entry.id   9e990ec76f6e3b34449d8e5a6494db52
#
_cell.length_a   1.000
_cell.length_b   1.000
_cell.length_c   1.000
_cell.angle_alpha   90.00
_cell.angle_beta   90.00
_cell.angle_gamma   90.00
#
_symmetry.space_group_name_H-M   'P 1'
#
loop_
_entity.id
_entity.type
_entity.pdbx_description
1 polymer ?
#
loop_
_entity_poly.entity_id
_entity_poly.type
_entity_poly.pdbx_seq_one_letter_code
_entity_poly.pdbx_strand_id
1 'polypeptide(L)'
;MALVETEYRGQVMVVRMNRPDRLNALGVQLRAELAQAFVEFRDNPDSEVAVFTGTGRAFCAGEDMKESLERGTPGRGAQPLENPFMDGTLDKPVIAAINGFAMGGGFMLVERTDLRVAVRGAVFEISEAKRWLLGGYGHGLIAGL
;
A
#
# COMPACT_ATOMS: atom_id res chain seq x y z
N MET A 1 -10.20 14.42 7.31
CA MET A 1 -9.11 14.68 6.33
C MET A 1 -8.85 13.36 5.62
N ALA A 2 -8.84 13.35 4.28
CA ALA A 2 -8.58 12.16 3.50
C ALA A 2 -7.13 11.69 3.73
N LEU A 3 -6.95 10.38 3.90
CA LEU A 3 -5.64 9.74 4.08
C LEU A 3 -5.09 9.19 2.78
N VAL A 4 -5.91 9.15 1.73
CA VAL A 4 -5.51 8.85 0.35
C VAL A 4 -5.93 9.99 -0.55
N GLU A 5 -5.02 10.45 -1.36
CA GLU A 5 -5.26 11.45 -2.40
C GLU A 5 -5.13 10.80 -3.77
N THR A 6 -6.05 11.14 -4.66
CA THR A 6 -6.00 10.69 -6.05
C THR A 6 -5.87 11.90 -6.98
N GLU A 7 -5.03 11.77 -7.99
CA GLU A 7 -4.79 12.81 -9.01
C GLU A 7 -4.75 12.15 -10.39
N TYR A 8 -5.40 12.76 -11.36
CA TYR A 8 -5.38 12.28 -12.74
C TYR A 8 -4.45 13.15 -13.60
N ARG A 9 -3.56 12.50 -14.34
CA ARG A 9 -2.66 13.10 -15.32
C ARG A 9 -2.78 12.37 -16.65
N GLY A 10 -3.76 12.79 -17.46
CA GLY A 10 -4.17 12.03 -18.63
C GLY A 10 -4.65 10.65 -18.22
N GLN A 11 -4.09 9.60 -18.80
CA GLN A 11 -4.44 8.21 -18.52
C GLN A 11 -3.75 7.63 -17.26
N VAL A 12 -2.99 8.46 -16.54
CA VAL A 12 -2.28 8.05 -15.32
C VAL A 12 -3.08 8.50 -14.09
N MET A 13 -3.42 7.58 -13.20
CA MET A 13 -3.95 7.88 -11.88
C MET A 13 -2.83 7.81 -10.84
N VAL A 14 -2.58 8.89 -10.14
CA VAL A 14 -1.68 8.90 -8.99
C VAL A 14 -2.47 8.60 -7.74
N VAL A 15 -2.15 7.52 -7.05
CA VAL A 15 -2.70 7.13 -5.74
C VAL A 15 -1.64 7.43 -4.68
N ARG A 16 -1.92 8.35 -3.78
CA ARG A 16 -0.96 8.82 -2.78
C ARG A 16 -1.46 8.61 -1.37
N MET A 17 -0.76 7.83 -0.57
CA MET A 17 -0.98 7.78 0.88
C MET A 17 -0.56 9.11 1.50
N ASN A 18 -1.46 9.78 2.22
CA ASN A 18 -1.24 11.11 2.79
C ASN A 18 -1.47 11.13 4.30
N ARG A 19 -0.62 10.40 5.02
CA ARG A 19 -0.57 10.34 6.48
C ARG A 19 0.88 10.41 6.97
N PRO A 20 1.64 11.48 6.60
CA PRO A 20 3.09 11.55 6.82
C PRO A 20 3.50 11.58 8.29
N ASP A 21 2.67 12.12 9.18
CA ASP A 21 2.86 12.13 10.64
C ASP A 21 2.91 10.74 11.27
N ARG A 22 2.32 9.75 10.61
CA ARG A 22 2.33 8.33 10.98
C ARG A 22 3.11 7.47 9.97
N LEU A 23 3.98 8.07 9.16
CA LEU A 23 4.77 7.38 8.13
C LEU A 23 3.90 6.53 7.18
N ASN A 24 2.69 6.97 6.89
CA ASN A 24 1.70 6.27 6.08
C ASN A 24 1.37 4.86 6.60
N ALA A 25 1.38 4.68 7.93
CA ALA A 25 1.02 3.40 8.56
C ALA A 25 -0.43 3.00 8.27
N LEU A 26 -0.63 1.71 8.03
CA LEU A 26 -1.88 1.10 7.61
C LEU A 26 -2.83 0.92 8.80
N GLY A 27 -3.63 1.96 9.08
CA GLY A 27 -4.79 1.88 9.96
C GLY A 27 -6.06 1.54 9.18
N VAL A 28 -7.18 1.40 9.89
CA VAL A 28 -8.48 1.03 9.31
C VAL A 28 -8.92 1.99 8.21
N GLN A 29 -8.86 3.31 8.48
CA GLN A 29 -9.28 4.33 7.53
C GLN A 29 -8.40 4.33 6.27
N LEU A 30 -7.06 4.31 6.42
CA LEU A 30 -6.16 4.32 5.28
C LEU A 30 -6.37 3.09 4.39
N ARG A 31 -6.58 1.92 4.97
CA ARG A 31 -6.88 0.68 4.22
C ARG A 31 -8.19 0.80 3.44
N ALA A 32 -9.23 1.37 4.05
CA ALA A 32 -10.53 1.56 3.40
C ALA A 32 -10.44 2.54 2.22
N GLU A 33 -9.75 3.67 2.41
CA GLU A 33 -9.57 4.66 1.36
C GLU A 33 -8.69 4.14 0.21
N LEU A 34 -7.64 3.34 0.51
CA LEU A 34 -6.84 2.66 -0.53
C LEU A 34 -7.68 1.67 -1.34
N ALA A 35 -8.51 0.87 -0.68
CA ALA A 35 -9.41 -0.07 -1.37
C ALA A 35 -10.34 0.68 -2.32
N GLN A 36 -10.96 1.76 -1.86
CA GLN A 36 -11.82 2.61 -2.68
C GLN A 36 -11.09 3.23 -3.87
N ALA A 37 -9.86 3.75 -3.66
CA ALA A 37 -9.06 4.34 -4.74
C ALA A 37 -8.73 3.30 -5.83
N PHE A 38 -8.43 2.07 -5.47
CA PHE A 38 -8.15 1.02 -6.45
C PHE A 38 -9.40 0.47 -7.13
N VAL A 39 -10.56 0.50 -6.49
CA VAL A 39 -11.86 0.26 -7.14
C VAL A 39 -12.13 1.36 -8.17
N GLU A 40 -11.95 2.63 -7.80
CA GLU A 40 -12.10 3.77 -8.71
C GLU A 40 -11.15 3.65 -9.92
N PHE A 41 -9.88 3.28 -9.69
CA PHE A 41 -8.90 3.06 -10.75
C PHE A 41 -9.34 1.96 -11.72
N ARG A 42 -9.78 0.82 -11.19
CA ARG A 42 -10.27 -0.31 -12.00
C ARG A 42 -11.43 0.11 -12.90
N ASP A 43 -12.40 0.82 -12.31
CA ASP A 43 -13.67 1.12 -12.97
C ASP A 43 -13.61 2.34 -13.89
N ASN A 44 -12.58 3.18 -13.77
CA ASN A 44 -12.41 4.35 -14.63
C ASN A 44 -11.84 3.96 -16.00
N PRO A 45 -12.62 4.03 -17.09
CA PRO A 45 -12.17 3.63 -18.42
C PRO A 45 -11.06 4.53 -18.99
N ASP A 46 -10.93 5.76 -18.48
CA ASP A 46 -9.94 6.72 -18.95
C ASP A 46 -8.56 6.56 -18.28
N SER A 47 -8.47 5.69 -17.26
CA SER A 47 -7.23 5.41 -16.55
C SER A 47 -6.65 4.08 -16.99
N GLU A 48 -5.41 4.08 -17.48
CA GLU A 48 -4.72 2.89 -17.97
C GLU A 48 -3.63 2.38 -17.01
N VAL A 49 -3.05 3.27 -16.20
CA VAL A 49 -1.96 2.93 -15.28
C VAL A 49 -2.08 3.74 -13.99
N ALA A 50 -1.77 3.11 -12.86
CA ALA A 50 -1.66 3.80 -11.58
C ALA A 50 -0.20 4.00 -11.17
N VAL A 51 0.11 5.16 -10.59
CA VAL A 51 1.35 5.42 -9.85
C VAL A 51 1.01 5.47 -8.37
N PHE A 52 1.55 4.53 -7.61
CA PHE A 52 1.28 4.41 -6.18
C PHE A 52 2.47 4.92 -5.36
N THR A 53 2.23 5.86 -4.45
CA THR A 53 3.29 6.52 -3.68
C THR A 53 2.82 6.94 -2.29
N GLY A 54 3.74 7.49 -1.47
CA GLY A 54 3.43 8.06 -0.16
C GLY A 54 3.87 9.52 -0.04
N THR A 55 3.26 10.28 0.85
CA THR A 55 3.68 11.63 1.21
C THR A 55 4.75 11.58 2.30
N GLY A 56 5.74 12.47 2.21
CA GLY A 56 6.79 12.63 3.21
C GLY A 56 7.95 11.64 3.03
N ARG A 57 8.56 11.22 4.14
CA ARG A 57 9.80 10.43 4.17
C ARG A 57 9.60 8.92 4.07
N ALA A 58 8.37 8.44 4.04
CA ALA A 58 8.05 7.03 3.94
C ALA A 58 7.08 6.76 2.79
N PHE A 59 7.28 5.65 2.11
CA PHE A 59 6.22 5.07 1.31
C PHE A 59 5.13 4.55 2.25
N CYS A 60 5.44 3.56 3.11
CA CYS A 60 4.53 3.04 4.12
C CYS A 60 5.32 2.28 5.20
N ALA A 61 5.07 2.58 6.48
CA ALA A 61 5.74 1.92 7.61
C ALA A 61 5.08 0.60 8.05
N GLY A 62 4.07 0.12 7.32
CA GLY A 62 3.36 -1.11 7.66
C GLY A 62 2.17 -0.89 8.58
N GLU A 63 1.85 -1.88 9.43
CA GLU A 63 0.71 -1.84 10.34
C GLU A 63 0.77 -0.65 11.31
N ASP A 64 -0.35 0.04 11.50
CA ASP A 64 -0.46 1.03 12.58
C ASP A 64 -0.57 0.33 13.93
N MET A 65 0.59 0.08 14.55
CA MET A 65 0.68 -0.65 15.82
C MET A 65 -0.07 0.04 16.96
N LYS A 66 -0.16 1.39 16.93
CA LYS A 66 -0.89 2.12 17.98
C LYS A 66 -2.38 1.88 17.85
N GLU A 67 -2.92 1.97 16.63
CA GLU A 67 -4.31 1.68 16.37
C GLU A 67 -4.65 0.21 16.64
N SER A 68 -3.75 -0.70 16.29
CA SER A 68 -3.92 -2.13 16.55
C SER A 68 -3.94 -2.47 18.04
N LEU A 69 -3.15 -1.78 18.88
CA LEU A 69 -3.15 -1.96 20.32
C LEU A 69 -4.41 -1.37 20.98
N GLU A 70 -4.90 -0.24 20.50
CA GLU A 70 -6.08 0.46 21.05
C GLU A 70 -7.40 -0.24 20.68
N ARG A 71 -7.48 -0.86 19.49
CA ARG A 71 -8.72 -1.42 18.93
C ARG A 71 -8.71 -2.93 18.76
N GLY A 72 -7.62 -3.57 19.11
CA GLY A 72 -7.32 -4.95 18.71
C GLY A 72 -6.83 -4.99 17.27
N THR A 73 -6.19 -6.11 16.90
CA THR A 73 -5.76 -6.33 15.51
C THR A 73 -6.97 -6.14 14.61
N PRO A 74 -6.88 -5.40 13.48
CA PRO A 74 -7.98 -5.32 12.53
C PRO A 74 -8.34 -6.75 12.14
N GLY A 75 -9.27 -7.26 12.94
CA GLY A 75 -9.60 -8.66 12.93
C GLY A 75 -10.33 -8.99 11.64
N ARG A 76 -10.32 -10.23 11.28
CA ARG A 76 -11.10 -10.88 10.23
C ARG A 76 -12.64 -10.66 10.35
N GLY A 77 -13.08 -9.73 11.19
CA GLY A 77 -14.49 -9.42 11.43
C GLY A 77 -15.00 -8.13 10.79
N ALA A 78 -14.14 -7.28 10.25
CA ALA A 78 -14.59 -6.19 9.38
C ALA A 78 -15.03 -6.82 8.05
N GLN A 79 -16.17 -6.39 7.50
CA GLN A 79 -16.60 -6.81 6.17
C GLN A 79 -15.44 -6.61 5.20
N PRO A 80 -15.05 -7.62 4.41
CA PRO A 80 -13.96 -7.48 3.47
C PRO A 80 -14.35 -6.39 2.48
N LEU A 81 -13.63 -5.27 2.53
CA LEU A 81 -13.74 -4.25 1.50
C LEU A 81 -13.20 -4.84 0.21
N GLU A 82 -13.94 -4.69 -0.86
CA GLU A 82 -13.44 -5.01 -2.19
C GLU A 82 -12.14 -4.23 -2.43
N ASN A 83 -11.06 -4.94 -2.73
CA ASN A 83 -9.77 -4.32 -2.98
C ASN A 83 -9.06 -5.05 -4.13
N PRO A 84 -9.33 -4.68 -5.38
CA PRO A 84 -8.82 -5.39 -6.55
C PRO A 84 -7.29 -5.43 -6.61
N PHE A 85 -6.61 -4.43 -6.05
CA PHE A 85 -5.15 -4.41 -5.94
C PHE A 85 -4.65 -5.51 -4.97
N MET A 86 -5.24 -5.61 -3.78
CA MET A 86 -4.83 -6.61 -2.79
C MET A 86 -5.31 -8.02 -3.15
N ASP A 87 -6.47 -8.13 -3.76
CA ASP A 87 -7.06 -9.41 -4.16
C ASP A 87 -6.43 -10.00 -5.42
N GLY A 88 -5.60 -9.21 -6.13
CA GLY A 88 -4.95 -9.63 -7.37
C GLY A 88 -5.89 -9.75 -8.56
N THR A 89 -7.02 -9.05 -8.51
CA THR A 89 -8.03 -9.03 -9.58
C THR A 89 -7.95 -7.79 -10.45
N LEU A 90 -6.99 -6.91 -10.17
CA LEU A 90 -6.74 -5.70 -10.95
C LEU A 90 -5.97 -6.08 -12.23
N ASP A 91 -6.53 -5.80 -13.38
CA ASP A 91 -5.97 -6.07 -14.72
C ASP A 91 -5.18 -4.88 -15.30
N LYS A 92 -5.18 -3.75 -14.61
CA LYS A 92 -4.43 -2.55 -14.98
C LYS A 92 -3.13 -2.44 -14.19
N PRO A 93 -2.00 -2.05 -14.82
CA PRO A 93 -0.71 -2.00 -14.16
C PRO A 93 -0.62 -0.92 -13.08
N VAL A 94 0.10 -1.26 -12.02
CA VAL A 94 0.42 -0.35 -10.91
C VAL A 94 1.94 -0.22 -10.77
N ILE A 95 2.43 1.00 -10.79
CA ILE A 95 3.86 1.33 -10.62
C ILE A 95 4.06 1.91 -9.21
N ALA A 96 4.87 1.26 -8.39
CA ALA A 96 5.28 1.86 -7.12
C ALA A 96 6.34 2.95 -7.35
N ALA A 97 6.04 4.18 -6.91
CA ALA A 97 7.03 5.24 -6.77
C ALA A 97 7.41 5.35 -5.28
N ILE A 98 8.50 4.66 -4.91
CA ILE A 98 8.89 4.43 -3.51
C ILE A 98 9.76 5.58 -3.04
N ASN A 99 9.15 6.50 -2.29
CA ASN A 99 9.75 7.76 -1.84
C ASN A 99 10.56 7.64 -0.54
N GLY A 100 10.69 6.44 0.05
CA GLY A 100 11.41 6.25 1.31
C GLY A 100 11.20 4.86 1.91
N PHE A 101 10.90 4.80 3.21
CA PHE A 101 10.72 3.55 3.93
C PHE A 101 9.52 2.75 3.41
N ALA A 102 9.71 1.44 3.21
CA ALA A 102 8.64 0.48 2.93
C ALA A 102 8.86 -0.75 3.84
N MET A 103 8.07 -0.85 4.91
CA MET A 103 8.28 -1.83 5.98
C MET A 103 7.05 -2.68 6.22
N GLY A 104 7.22 -3.96 6.51
CA GLY A 104 6.14 -4.89 6.83
C GLY A 104 5.01 -4.86 5.80
N GLY A 105 3.79 -4.53 6.23
CA GLY A 105 2.66 -4.34 5.33
C GLY A 105 2.90 -3.32 4.21
N GLY A 106 3.77 -2.32 4.42
CA GLY A 106 4.19 -1.39 3.37
C GLY A 106 5.07 -2.04 2.31
N PHE A 107 5.95 -2.94 2.72
CA PHE A 107 6.72 -3.75 1.79
C PHE A 107 5.82 -4.70 0.99
N MET A 108 4.83 -5.31 1.64
CA MET A 108 3.83 -6.13 0.98
C MET A 108 3.05 -5.37 -0.12
N LEU A 109 2.73 -4.08 0.11
CA LEU A 109 2.14 -3.24 -0.93
C LEU A 109 3.07 -3.07 -2.13
N VAL A 110 4.39 -2.90 -1.90
CA VAL A 110 5.40 -2.80 -2.96
C VAL A 110 5.49 -4.10 -3.76
N GLU A 111 5.46 -5.26 -3.10
CA GLU A 111 5.50 -6.58 -3.76
C GLU A 111 4.33 -6.79 -4.72
N ARG A 112 3.17 -6.22 -4.40
CA ARG A 112 1.94 -6.32 -5.20
C ARG A 112 1.95 -5.48 -6.47
N THR A 113 2.87 -4.53 -6.61
CA THR A 113 2.95 -3.69 -7.80
C THR A 113 3.68 -4.38 -8.94
N ASP A 114 3.38 -3.99 -10.18
CA ASP A 114 3.97 -4.58 -11.39
C ASP A 114 5.39 -4.06 -11.64
N LEU A 115 5.59 -2.75 -11.47
CA LEU A 115 6.88 -2.09 -11.62
C LEU A 115 7.22 -1.25 -10.38
N ARG A 116 8.52 -1.06 -10.14
CA ARG A 116 9.01 -0.36 -8.96
C ARG A 116 10.11 0.62 -9.33
N VAL A 117 9.95 1.87 -8.88
CA VAL A 117 10.99 2.89 -8.93
C VAL A 117 11.20 3.38 -7.50
N ALA A 118 12.42 3.37 -7.03
CA ALA A 118 12.74 3.77 -5.67
C ALA A 118 13.71 4.94 -5.65
N VAL A 119 13.52 5.85 -4.69
CA VAL A 119 14.52 6.87 -4.40
C VAL A 119 15.80 6.20 -3.91
N ARG A 120 16.97 6.78 -4.28
CA ARG A 120 18.25 6.30 -3.75
C ARG A 120 18.23 6.36 -2.22
N GLY A 121 18.58 5.25 -1.57
CA GLY A 121 18.55 5.13 -0.11
C GLY A 121 17.19 4.74 0.46
N ALA A 122 16.22 4.36 -0.35
CA ALA A 122 14.99 3.73 0.14
C ALA A 122 15.33 2.49 0.98
N VAL A 123 14.59 2.30 2.08
CA VAL A 123 14.81 1.18 3.00
C VAL A 123 13.62 0.25 2.94
N PHE A 124 13.89 -1.02 2.70
CA PHE A 124 12.90 -2.08 2.67
C PHE A 124 13.12 -3.01 3.86
N GLU A 125 12.06 -3.38 4.56
CA GLU A 125 12.15 -4.27 5.70
C GLU A 125 10.96 -5.23 5.78
N ILE A 126 11.26 -6.52 5.92
CA ILE A 126 10.28 -7.55 6.29
C ILE A 126 10.26 -7.59 7.81
N SER A 127 9.51 -6.67 8.43
CA SER A 127 9.51 -6.46 9.90
C SER A 127 8.82 -7.59 10.67
N GLU A 128 8.03 -8.41 10.01
CA GLU A 128 7.34 -9.55 10.58
C GLU A 128 8.32 -10.54 11.25
N ALA A 129 9.46 -10.79 10.60
CA ALA A 129 10.48 -11.69 11.13
C ALA A 129 11.07 -11.20 12.47
N LYS A 130 11.21 -9.89 12.66
CA LYS A 130 11.70 -9.29 13.91
C LYS A 130 10.69 -9.36 15.05
N ARG A 131 9.42 -9.59 14.74
CA ARG A 131 8.30 -9.57 15.70
C ARG A 131 7.67 -10.94 15.89
N TRP A 132 8.31 -12.02 15.42
CA TRP A 132 7.82 -13.40 15.49
C TRP A 132 6.44 -13.57 14.86
N LEU A 133 6.08 -12.70 13.89
CA LEU A 133 4.87 -12.82 13.10
C LEU A 133 5.16 -13.63 11.83
N LEU A 134 4.24 -14.50 11.46
CA LEU A 134 4.31 -15.20 10.18
C LEU A 134 4.02 -14.21 9.06
N GLY A 135 5.06 -13.81 8.34
CA GLY A 135 4.93 -13.10 7.07
C GLY A 135 4.37 -14.06 6.03
N GLY A 136 3.06 -14.03 5.84
CA GLY A 136 2.36 -15.02 5.01
C GLY A 136 2.25 -14.68 3.53
N TYR A 137 2.84 -13.58 3.06
CA TYR A 137 2.60 -13.10 1.70
C TYR A 137 3.89 -12.97 0.91
N GLY A 138 3.95 -13.70 -0.20
CA GLY A 138 4.76 -13.34 -1.37
C GLY A 138 6.28 -13.35 -1.23
N HIS A 139 6.83 -13.57 -0.01
CA HIS A 139 8.28 -13.53 0.20
C HIS A 139 9.06 -14.54 -0.66
N GLY A 140 8.38 -15.53 -1.19
CA GLY A 140 8.91 -16.45 -2.20
C GLY A 140 9.13 -15.79 -3.57
N LEU A 141 8.44 -14.69 -3.87
CA LEU A 141 8.61 -13.96 -5.14
C LEU A 141 9.89 -13.12 -5.15
N ILE A 142 10.36 -12.67 -3.99
CA ILE A 142 11.57 -11.85 -3.88
C ILE A 142 12.82 -12.68 -4.16
N ALA A 143 12.82 -13.95 -3.79
CA ALA A 143 13.93 -14.86 -4.05
C ALA A 143 14.15 -15.16 -5.54
N GLY A 144 13.21 -14.76 -6.40
CA GLY A 144 13.26 -14.89 -7.86
C GLY A 144 13.55 -13.59 -8.62
N LEU A 145 13.72 -12.47 -7.90
CA LEU A 145 14.10 -11.17 -8.43
C LEU A 145 15.58 -10.92 -8.21
#